data_dd2f68ca82bf47d6d62dc1970a92621d
#
_entry.id   dd2f68ca82bf47d6d62dc1970a92621d
#
_cell.length_a   1.000
_cell.length_b   1.000
_cell.length_c   1.000
_cell.angle_alpha   90.00
_cell.angle_beta   90.00
_cell.angle_gamma   90.00
#
_symmetry.space_group_name_H-M   'P 1'
#
loop_
_entity.id
_entity.type
_entity.pdbx_description
1 polymer ?
#
loop_
_entity_poly.entity_id
_entity_poly.type
_entity_poly.pdbx_seq_one_letter_code
_entity_poly.pdbx_strand_id
1 'polypeptide(L)'
;MAALFLAPLYILINAYVVRWMIRWMGACHRLFQTMAFRASFIGVYIILATALLTGFLIKKPANLHRILKHTGNYFLGTFIYILLVIAVVDFGRLILKYIFHAPFIGHRSTFVITGLICTILIISLSVYGILHVTHVKTTPYEINVEKTVDGMDSLKIVLL
;
A
#
# COMPACT_ATOMS: atom_id res chain seq x y z
N MET A 1 -1.12 -15.10 19.59
CA MET A 1 -0.18 -14.22 20.31
C MET A 1 0.48 -13.19 19.39
N ALA A 2 1.06 -13.59 18.24
CA ALA A 2 1.73 -12.63 17.33
C ALA A 2 0.82 -11.49 16.83
N ALA A 3 -0.44 -11.75 16.51
CA ALA A 3 -1.39 -10.74 16.05
C ALA A 3 -1.65 -9.61 17.07
N LEU A 4 -1.54 -9.90 18.36
CA LEU A 4 -1.75 -8.92 19.43
C LEU A 4 -0.60 -7.89 19.50
N PHE A 5 0.63 -8.31 19.16
CA PHE A 5 1.80 -7.42 19.08
C PHE A 5 1.84 -6.63 17.77
N LEU A 6 1.32 -7.19 16.68
CA LEU A 6 1.28 -6.54 15.38
C LEU A 6 0.20 -5.44 15.29
N ALA A 7 -0.90 -5.55 16.04
CA ALA A 7 -1.98 -4.57 16.01
C ALA A 7 -1.55 -3.16 16.44
N PRO A 8 -0.88 -2.94 17.58
CA PRO A 8 -0.43 -1.60 17.96
C PRO A 8 0.61 -1.03 17.00
N LEU A 9 1.50 -1.88 16.45
CA LEU A 9 2.46 -1.46 15.43
C LEU A 9 1.75 -1.00 14.16
N TYR A 10 0.75 -1.75 13.70
CA TYR A 10 -0.07 -1.38 12.55
C TYR A 10 -0.78 -0.04 12.76
N ILE A 11 -1.36 0.19 13.94
CA ILE A 11 -2.01 1.46 14.28
C ILE A 11 -1.01 2.62 14.27
N LEU A 12 0.17 2.45 14.87
CA LEU A 12 1.22 3.47 14.89
C LEU A 12 1.71 3.85 13.49
N ILE A 13 1.94 2.86 12.65
CA ILE A 13 2.37 3.08 11.26
C ILE A 13 1.29 3.81 10.47
N ASN A 14 0.02 3.41 10.61
CA ASN A 14 -1.10 4.10 9.96
C ASN A 14 -1.25 5.54 10.46
N ALA A 15 -1.12 5.78 11.76
CA ALA A 15 -1.17 7.13 12.34
C ALA A 15 -0.02 8.02 11.81
N TYR A 16 1.18 7.46 11.66
CA TYR A 16 2.32 8.16 11.06
C TYR A 16 2.03 8.58 9.61
N VAL A 17 1.54 7.65 8.78
CA VAL A 17 1.21 7.91 7.37
C VAL A 17 0.11 8.97 7.26
N VAL A 18 -0.99 8.84 8.01
CA VAL A 18 -2.09 9.82 8.01
C VAL A 18 -1.61 11.20 8.44
N ARG A 19 -0.81 11.28 9.51
CA ARG A 19 -0.25 12.54 9.97
C ARG A 19 0.63 13.20 8.91
N TRP A 20 1.45 12.42 8.20
CA TRP A 20 2.30 12.91 7.13
C TRP A 20 1.47 13.45 5.96
N MET A 21 0.46 12.70 5.52
CA MET A 21 -0.43 13.09 4.42
C MET A 21 -1.22 14.38 4.74
N ILE A 22 -1.79 14.49 5.94
CA ILE A 22 -2.52 15.70 6.38
C ILE A 22 -1.61 16.92 6.41
N ARG A 23 -0.38 16.76 6.89
CA ARG A 23 0.58 17.87 6.92
C ARG A 23 0.96 18.31 5.52
N TRP A 24 1.18 17.37 4.61
CA TRP A 24 1.50 17.68 3.24
C TRP A 24 0.34 18.35 2.50
N MET A 25 -0.86 17.79 2.56
CA MET A 25 -2.07 18.41 1.97
C MET A 25 -2.31 19.81 2.52
N GLY A 26 -2.19 20.01 3.83
CA GLY A 26 -2.30 21.31 4.46
C GLY A 26 -1.23 22.30 4.03
N ALA A 27 -0.04 21.83 3.63
CA ALA A 27 0.98 22.68 3.04
C ALA A 27 0.67 23.06 1.59
N CYS A 28 -0.06 22.24 0.85
CA CYS A 28 -0.44 22.51 -0.53
C CYS A 28 -1.51 23.62 -0.60
N HIS A 29 -2.62 23.48 0.12
CA HIS A 29 -3.73 24.44 0.01
C HIS A 29 -4.48 24.64 1.34
N ARG A 30 -5.03 25.86 1.54
CA ARG A 30 -5.77 26.24 2.76
C ARG A 30 -7.05 25.42 2.98
N LEU A 31 -7.73 24.98 1.93
CA LEU A 31 -8.92 24.14 2.03
C LEU A 31 -8.64 22.81 2.77
N PHE A 32 -7.45 22.24 2.60
CA PHE A 32 -7.05 21.01 3.27
C PHE A 32 -6.72 21.20 4.76
N GLN A 33 -6.69 22.46 5.23
CA GLN A 33 -6.48 22.77 6.64
C GLN A 33 -7.78 22.79 7.42
N THR A 34 -8.94 22.82 6.75
CA THR A 34 -10.25 22.86 7.40
C THR A 34 -10.49 21.59 8.22
N MET A 35 -11.14 21.75 9.37
CA MET A 35 -11.41 20.60 10.27
C MET A 35 -12.32 19.57 9.60
N ALA A 36 -13.30 20.04 8.82
CA ALA A 36 -14.21 19.17 8.07
C ALA A 36 -13.46 18.28 7.06
N PHE A 37 -12.53 18.85 6.29
CA PHE A 37 -11.72 18.05 5.34
C PHE A 37 -10.85 17.00 6.06
N ARG A 38 -10.16 17.43 7.13
CA ARG A 38 -9.31 16.51 7.91
C ARG A 38 -10.11 15.35 8.49
N ALA A 39 -11.28 15.65 9.07
CA ALA A 39 -12.16 14.64 9.66
C ALA A 39 -12.68 13.67 8.59
N SER A 40 -13.12 14.17 7.43
CA SER A 40 -13.57 13.35 6.30
C SER A 40 -12.43 12.46 5.77
N PHE A 41 -11.24 13.02 5.59
CA PHE A 41 -10.07 12.27 5.12
C PHE A 41 -9.69 11.15 6.09
N ILE A 42 -9.62 11.45 7.40
CA ILE A 42 -9.33 10.44 8.43
C ILE A 42 -10.41 9.37 8.44
N GLY A 43 -11.70 9.74 8.34
CA GLY A 43 -12.81 8.79 8.30
C GLY A 43 -12.71 7.81 7.13
N VAL A 44 -12.52 8.32 5.93
CA VAL A 44 -12.33 7.49 4.71
C VAL A 44 -11.10 6.60 4.85
N TYR A 45 -9.98 7.14 5.35
CA TYR A 45 -8.76 6.38 5.55
C TYR A 45 -8.96 5.23 6.55
N ILE A 46 -9.63 5.48 7.68
CA ILE A 46 -9.94 4.43 8.68
C ILE A 46 -10.80 3.32 8.07
N ILE A 47 -11.82 3.68 7.28
CA ILE A 47 -12.67 2.69 6.60
C ILE A 47 -11.82 1.81 5.68
N LEU A 48 -10.92 2.40 4.90
CA LEU A 48 -10.02 1.66 4.01
C LEU A 48 -9.03 0.79 4.79
N ALA A 49 -8.42 1.33 5.85
CA ALA A 49 -7.46 0.62 6.68
C ALA A 49 -8.09 -0.56 7.44
N THR A 50 -9.35 -0.42 7.85
CA THR A 50 -10.09 -1.49 8.52
C THR A 50 -10.73 -2.48 7.55
N ALA A 51 -10.88 -2.14 6.25
CA ALA A 51 -11.49 -3.01 5.25
C ALA A 51 -10.80 -4.38 5.15
N LEU A 52 -9.47 -4.42 5.33
CA LEU A 52 -8.72 -5.66 5.35
C LEU A 52 -9.16 -6.55 6.53
N LEU A 53 -9.20 -5.99 7.74
CA LEU A 53 -9.56 -6.71 8.96
C LEU A 53 -11.03 -7.16 8.94
N THR A 54 -11.93 -6.26 8.53
CA THR A 54 -13.36 -6.57 8.40
C THR A 54 -13.64 -7.58 7.30
N GLY A 55 -12.85 -7.59 6.22
CA GLY A 55 -12.91 -8.60 5.17
C GLY A 55 -12.60 -10.02 5.66
N PHE A 56 -11.77 -10.18 6.68
CA PHE A 56 -11.53 -11.49 7.31
C PHE A 56 -12.62 -11.90 8.29
N LEU A 57 -13.25 -10.92 8.97
CA LEU A 57 -14.27 -11.17 10.00
C LEU A 57 -15.65 -11.41 9.39
N ILE A 58 -16.03 -10.65 8.37
CA ILE A 58 -17.36 -10.67 7.75
C ILE A 58 -17.35 -11.65 6.58
N LYS A 59 -17.90 -12.86 6.80
CA LYS A 59 -18.02 -13.89 5.76
C LYS A 59 -19.35 -13.87 5.01
N LYS A 60 -20.39 -13.25 5.55
CA LYS A 60 -21.73 -13.13 4.95
C LYS A 60 -22.24 -11.69 5.02
N PRO A 61 -22.90 -11.13 3.99
CA PRO A 61 -23.20 -11.74 2.69
C PRO A 61 -21.98 -11.83 1.76
N ALA A 62 -21.99 -12.80 0.83
CA ALA A 62 -20.83 -13.10 -0.04
C ALA A 62 -20.35 -11.90 -0.87
N ASN A 63 -21.26 -11.06 -1.35
CA ASN A 63 -20.93 -9.86 -2.14
C ASN A 63 -20.15 -8.83 -1.30
N LEU A 64 -20.56 -8.60 -0.05
CA LEU A 64 -19.87 -7.67 0.84
C LEU A 64 -18.47 -8.18 1.20
N HIS A 65 -18.36 -9.47 1.51
CA HIS A 65 -17.07 -10.12 1.77
C HIS A 65 -16.09 -9.95 0.60
N ARG A 66 -16.58 -10.18 -0.63
CA ARG A 66 -15.78 -10.04 -1.84
C ARG A 66 -15.26 -8.60 -2.01
N ILE A 67 -16.15 -7.61 -1.86
CA ILE A 67 -15.79 -6.18 -1.98
C ILE A 67 -14.76 -5.80 -0.91
N LEU A 68 -15.01 -6.13 0.35
CA LEU A 68 -14.10 -5.81 1.46
C LEU A 68 -12.73 -6.46 1.27
N LYS A 69 -12.69 -7.71 0.83
CA LYS A 69 -11.44 -8.43 0.57
C LYS A 69 -10.65 -7.79 -0.57
N HIS A 70 -11.29 -7.46 -1.70
CA HIS A 70 -10.62 -6.79 -2.81
C HIS A 70 -10.12 -5.41 -2.41
N THR A 71 -10.98 -4.57 -1.80
CA THR A 71 -10.61 -3.22 -1.36
C THR A 71 -9.48 -3.27 -0.34
N GLY A 72 -9.55 -4.19 0.63
CA GLY A 72 -8.51 -4.35 1.64
C GLY A 72 -7.16 -4.77 1.05
N ASN A 73 -7.16 -5.70 0.09
CA ASN A 73 -5.92 -6.14 -0.57
C ASN A 73 -5.27 -5.02 -1.40
N TYR A 74 -6.06 -4.27 -2.18
CA TYR A 74 -5.54 -3.12 -2.93
C TYR A 74 -5.03 -2.01 -2.01
N PHE A 75 -5.78 -1.74 -0.93
CA PHE A 75 -5.33 -0.78 0.08
C PHE A 75 -4.01 -1.21 0.71
N LEU A 76 -3.87 -2.47 1.11
CA LEU A 76 -2.64 -2.97 1.72
C LEU A 76 -1.44 -2.85 0.77
N GLY A 77 -1.61 -3.22 -0.50
CA GLY A 77 -0.56 -3.07 -1.51
C GLY A 77 -0.14 -1.61 -1.68
N THR A 78 -1.10 -0.72 -1.87
CA THR A 78 -0.84 0.73 -1.99
C THR A 78 -0.23 1.30 -0.71
N PHE A 79 -0.71 0.86 0.46
CA PHE A 79 -0.20 1.30 1.77
C PHE A 79 1.28 0.96 1.96
N ILE A 80 1.73 -0.21 1.52
CA ILE A 80 3.15 -0.59 1.58
C ILE A 80 4.00 0.37 0.74
N TYR A 81 3.56 0.73 -0.47
CA TYR A 81 4.26 1.71 -1.30
C TYR A 81 4.28 3.11 -0.65
N ILE A 82 3.15 3.56 -0.09
CA ILE A 82 3.06 4.82 0.64
C ILE A 82 4.06 4.84 1.79
N LEU A 83 4.06 3.80 2.62
CA LEU A 83 4.94 3.68 3.77
C LEU A 83 6.41 3.71 3.37
N LEU A 84 6.79 2.92 2.35
CA LEU A 84 8.16 2.82 1.88
C LEU A 84 8.65 4.16 1.34
N VAL A 85 7.87 4.81 0.47
CA VAL A 85 8.24 6.10 -0.13
C VAL A 85 8.37 7.18 0.94
N ILE A 86 7.41 7.28 1.86
CA ILE A 86 7.46 8.27 2.95
C ILE A 86 8.67 8.00 3.86
N ALA A 87 8.92 6.75 4.23
CA ALA A 87 10.05 6.39 5.09
C ALA A 87 11.40 6.74 4.45
N VAL A 88 11.58 6.42 3.16
CA VAL A 88 12.81 6.77 2.42
C VAL A 88 13.00 8.28 2.34
N VAL A 89 11.93 9.02 2.05
CA VAL A 89 12.00 10.48 1.95
C VAL A 89 12.28 11.13 3.30
N ASP A 90 11.60 10.72 4.36
CA ASP A 90 11.83 11.28 5.69
C ASP A 90 13.23 10.93 6.20
N PHE A 91 13.73 9.72 5.92
CA PHE A 91 15.11 9.33 6.22
C PHE A 91 16.12 10.18 5.43
N GLY A 92 15.90 10.37 4.13
CA GLY A 92 16.73 11.25 3.31
C GLY A 92 16.75 12.70 3.81
N ARG A 93 15.58 13.24 4.21
CA ARG A 93 15.46 14.58 4.79
C ARG A 93 16.20 14.68 6.13
N LEU A 94 16.18 13.62 6.92
CA LEU A 94 16.89 13.57 8.19
C LEU A 94 18.40 13.62 7.97
N ILE A 95 18.92 12.85 7.04
CA ILE A 95 20.34 12.87 6.62
C ILE A 95 20.74 14.26 6.13
N LEU A 96 19.98 14.81 5.19
CA LEU A 96 20.28 16.14 4.61
C LEU A 96 20.23 17.25 5.65
N LYS A 97 19.33 17.14 6.64
CA LYS A 97 19.23 18.14 7.72
C LYS A 97 20.38 18.03 8.71
N TYR A 98 20.72 16.83 9.18
CA TYR A 98 21.67 16.63 10.29
C TYR A 98 23.11 16.46 9.82
N ILE A 99 23.34 15.86 8.66
CA ILE A 99 24.70 15.63 8.13
C ILE A 99 25.12 16.79 7.22
N PHE A 100 24.27 17.20 6.28
CA PHE A 100 24.61 18.23 5.31
C PHE A 100 24.20 19.65 5.72
N HIS A 101 23.48 19.81 6.84
CA HIS A 101 23.01 21.10 7.36
C HIS A 101 22.32 21.98 6.31
N ALA A 102 21.63 21.36 5.35
CA ALA A 102 21.04 22.04 4.19
C ALA A 102 19.85 22.94 4.62
N PRO A 103 19.96 24.28 4.47
CA PRO A 103 18.97 25.23 5.03
C PRO A 103 17.62 25.17 4.29
N PHE A 104 17.57 24.65 3.07
CA PHE A 104 16.36 24.62 2.23
C PHE A 104 15.33 23.56 2.64
N ILE A 105 15.71 22.60 3.51
CA ILE A 105 14.82 21.47 3.89
C ILE A 105 13.65 21.93 4.76
N GLY A 106 13.79 23.05 5.49
CA GLY A 106 12.74 23.63 6.31
C GLY A 106 11.68 24.43 5.55
N HIS A 107 11.90 24.73 4.27
CA HIS A 107 11.00 25.57 3.48
C HIS A 107 9.72 24.82 3.10
N ARG A 108 8.58 25.53 3.18
CA ARG A 108 7.28 25.00 2.77
C ARG A 108 7.27 24.50 1.33
N SER A 109 7.91 25.24 0.42
CA SER A 109 7.98 24.88 -1.00
C SER A 109 8.69 23.54 -1.22
N THR A 110 9.81 23.30 -0.54
CA THR A 110 10.53 22.02 -0.60
C THR A 110 9.65 20.85 -0.12
N PHE A 111 8.87 21.07 0.94
CA PHE A 111 7.97 20.05 1.46
C PHE A 111 6.84 19.72 0.49
N VAL A 112 6.25 20.73 -0.16
CA VAL A 112 5.19 20.56 -1.16
C VAL A 112 5.70 19.82 -2.38
N ILE A 113 6.85 20.24 -2.95
CA ILE A 113 7.45 19.60 -4.12
C ILE A 113 7.83 18.15 -3.84
N THR A 114 8.49 17.90 -2.71
CA THR A 114 8.86 16.52 -2.31
C THR A 114 7.63 15.64 -2.18
N GLY A 115 6.56 16.12 -1.54
CA GLY A 115 5.32 15.35 -1.40
C GLY A 115 4.61 15.11 -2.73
N LEU A 116 4.70 16.05 -3.68
CA LEU A 116 4.16 15.87 -5.03
C LEU A 116 4.92 14.78 -5.79
N ILE A 117 6.24 14.76 -5.72
CA ILE A 117 7.07 13.71 -6.30
C ILE A 117 6.74 12.36 -5.67
N CYS A 118 6.60 12.30 -4.34
CA CYS A 118 6.18 11.08 -3.63
C CYS A 118 4.83 10.57 -4.14
N THR A 119 3.86 11.46 -4.30
CA THR A 119 2.51 11.11 -4.76
C THR A 119 2.53 10.52 -6.16
N ILE A 120 3.29 11.15 -7.09
CA ILE A 120 3.47 10.64 -8.44
C ILE A 120 4.11 9.25 -8.43
N LEU A 121 5.17 9.06 -7.64
CA LEU A 121 5.84 7.77 -7.48
C LEU A 121 4.90 6.69 -6.94
N ILE A 122 4.13 7.00 -5.89
CA ILE A 122 3.19 6.06 -5.29
C ILE A 122 2.12 5.65 -6.31
N ILE A 123 1.54 6.60 -7.05
CA ILE A 123 0.54 6.32 -8.07
C ILE A 123 1.15 5.45 -9.18
N SER A 124 2.33 5.80 -9.69
CA SER A 124 3.02 5.04 -10.74
C SER A 124 3.32 3.60 -10.31
N LEU A 125 3.85 3.41 -9.10
CA LEU A 125 4.13 2.08 -8.56
C LEU A 125 2.86 1.26 -8.32
N SER A 126 1.80 1.91 -7.82
CA SER A 126 0.52 1.24 -7.58
C SER A 126 -0.13 0.79 -8.89
N VAL A 127 -0.16 1.66 -9.91
CA VAL A 127 -0.69 1.32 -11.24
C VAL A 127 0.14 0.22 -11.89
N TYR A 128 1.47 0.34 -11.85
CA TYR A 128 2.38 -0.69 -12.37
C TYR A 128 2.15 -2.05 -11.69
N GLY A 129 2.03 -2.07 -10.36
CA GLY A 129 1.78 -3.29 -9.59
C GLY A 129 0.45 -3.95 -9.96
N ILE A 130 -0.63 -3.15 -10.10
CA ILE A 130 -1.95 -3.66 -10.51
C ILE A 130 -1.90 -4.24 -11.93
N LEU A 131 -1.29 -3.54 -12.88
CA LEU A 131 -1.17 -4.00 -14.26
C LEU A 131 -0.31 -5.26 -14.38
N HIS A 132 0.76 -5.36 -13.59
CA HIS A 132 1.66 -6.51 -13.63
C HIS A 132 1.03 -7.78 -13.06
N VAL A 133 0.22 -7.65 -12.01
CA VAL A 133 -0.51 -8.78 -11.39
C VAL A 133 -1.57 -9.36 -12.33
N THR A 134 -2.13 -8.57 -13.23
CA THR A 134 -3.13 -9.06 -14.21
C THR A 134 -2.50 -9.87 -15.36
N HIS A 135 -1.19 -9.75 -15.58
CA HIS A 135 -0.47 -10.54 -16.57
C HIS A 135 0.09 -11.84 -15.97
N VAL A 136 -0.72 -12.87 -15.91
CA VAL A 136 -0.30 -14.22 -15.52
C VAL A 136 0.57 -14.80 -16.64
N LYS A 137 1.88 -14.97 -16.39
CA LYS A 137 2.78 -15.70 -17.29
C LYS A 137 2.73 -17.19 -16.93
N THR A 138 2.23 -18.01 -17.83
CA THR A 138 2.33 -19.47 -17.73
C THR A 138 3.69 -19.90 -18.24
N THR A 139 4.50 -20.50 -17.36
CA THR A 139 5.76 -21.15 -17.74
C THR A 139 5.47 -22.63 -17.91
N PRO A 140 5.56 -23.20 -19.13
CA PRO A 140 5.43 -24.65 -19.33
C PRO A 140 6.70 -25.33 -18.80
N TYR A 141 6.52 -26.27 -17.89
CA TYR A 141 7.56 -27.19 -17.46
C TYR A 141 7.23 -28.57 -17.99
N GLU A 142 8.12 -29.15 -18.81
CA GLU A 142 8.03 -30.54 -19.22
C GLU A 142 8.88 -31.39 -18.29
N ILE A 143 8.23 -32.28 -17.57
CA ILE A 143 8.90 -33.27 -16.71
C ILE A 143 8.72 -34.66 -17.37
N ASN A 144 9.79 -35.21 -17.88
CA ASN A 144 9.79 -36.58 -18.37
C ASN A 144 9.85 -37.54 -17.19
N VAL A 145 8.80 -38.33 -17.01
CA VAL A 145 8.74 -39.34 -15.97
C VAL A 145 8.91 -40.70 -16.68
N GLU A 146 9.97 -41.42 -16.35
CA GLU A 146 10.31 -42.74 -16.95
C GLU A 146 9.33 -43.88 -16.57
N LYS A 147 8.20 -43.56 -15.92
CA LYS A 147 7.17 -44.55 -15.57
C LYS A 147 6.00 -44.45 -16.54
N THR A 148 5.82 -45.48 -17.35
CA THR A 148 4.65 -45.68 -18.18
C THR A 148 3.45 -46.12 -17.33
N VAL A 149 2.35 -45.38 -17.37
CA VAL A 149 1.06 -45.80 -16.84
C VAL A 149 0.20 -46.23 -18.04
N ASP A 150 -0.30 -47.43 -18.00
CA ASP A 150 -1.13 -47.99 -19.10
C ASP A 150 -2.27 -47.01 -19.45
N GLY A 151 -2.25 -46.53 -20.69
CA GLY A 151 -3.34 -45.70 -21.27
C GLY A 151 -3.19 -44.19 -21.12
N MET A 152 -2.07 -43.65 -20.59
CA MET A 152 -1.81 -42.19 -20.51
C MET A 152 -0.42 -41.83 -21.04
N ASP A 153 -0.39 -41.18 -22.21
CA ASP A 153 0.85 -40.69 -22.83
C ASP A 153 1.30 -39.32 -22.29
N SER A 154 0.42 -38.52 -21.74
CA SER A 154 0.74 -37.21 -21.14
C SER A 154 -0.27 -36.77 -20.09
N LEU A 155 0.20 -36.20 -18.99
CA LEU A 155 -0.64 -35.58 -17.95
C LEU A 155 -0.34 -34.10 -17.86
N LYS A 156 -1.32 -33.24 -18.14
CA LYS A 156 -1.18 -31.79 -18.02
C LYS A 156 -1.68 -31.33 -16.66
N ILE A 157 -0.75 -30.93 -15.78
CA ILE A 157 -1.06 -30.42 -14.44
C ILE A 157 -0.92 -28.89 -14.48
N VAL A 158 -1.98 -28.17 -14.11
CA VAL A 158 -1.96 -26.72 -13.96
C VAL A 158 -1.93 -26.40 -12.46
N LEU A 159 -0.83 -25.81 -11.99
CA LEU A 159 -0.70 -25.27 -10.64
C LEU A 159 -1.16 -23.81 -10.68
N LEU A 160 -2.20 -23.50 -9.91
CA LEU A 160 -2.76 -22.15 -9.75
C LEU A 160 -2.27 -21.54 -8.42
#